data_3cdf59cbe00fda0338fc9ffc66db916e
#
_entry.id   3cdf59cbe00fda0338fc9ffc66db916e
#
_cell.length_a   1.000
_cell.length_b   1.000
_cell.length_c   1.000
_cell.angle_alpha   90.00
_cell.angle_beta   90.00
_cell.angle_gamma   90.00
#
_symmetry.space_group_name_H-M   'P 1'
#
loop_
_entity.id
_entity.type
_entity.pdbx_description
1 polymer ?
#
loop_
_entity_poly.entity_id
_entity_poly.type
_entity_poly.pdbx_seq_one_letter_code
_entity_poly.pdbx_strand_id
1 'polypeptide(L)'
;MSKPTPKLAKAGIQLREQLDDSFPDRRRPDGWVADARHYRDNPFSDHIPDAEGWVRALDVSVHLGRDEQMHDLADQLRLHAKRGDRRISYLIFDGRICSRILNWRWRKYRGANPHRQHLHISFTKAGDKDGRFFNVPMLGGDLV
;
A
#
# COMPACT_ATOMS: atom_id res chain seq x y z
N MET A 1 3.85 7.62 -29.99
CA MET A 1 2.67 7.42 -29.16
C MET A 1 2.95 7.87 -27.73
N SER A 2 2.04 8.60 -27.16
CA SER A 2 2.17 9.05 -25.78
C SER A 2 1.98 7.87 -24.83
N LYS A 3 2.70 7.89 -23.70
CA LYS A 3 2.48 6.92 -22.64
C LYS A 3 1.12 7.19 -21.98
N PRO A 4 0.41 6.16 -21.51
CA PRO A 4 -0.82 6.37 -20.76
C PRO A 4 -0.56 7.24 -19.53
N THR A 5 -1.53 8.05 -19.15
CA THR A 5 -1.47 8.80 -17.90
C THR A 5 -1.50 7.81 -16.74
N PRO A 6 -0.57 7.91 -15.78
CA PRO A 6 -0.60 7.05 -14.59
C PRO A 6 -1.91 7.17 -13.84
N LYS A 7 -2.46 6.05 -13.40
CA LYS A 7 -3.68 5.99 -12.59
C LYS A 7 -3.51 4.98 -11.48
N LEU A 8 -3.79 5.40 -10.27
CA LEU A 8 -3.70 4.53 -9.11
C LEU A 8 -4.79 3.46 -9.18
N ALA A 9 -4.45 2.21 -8.88
CA ALA A 9 -5.42 1.12 -8.74
C ALA A 9 -6.58 1.58 -7.86
N LYS A 10 -7.81 1.22 -8.21
CA LYS A 10 -9.00 1.64 -7.43
C LYS A 10 -8.93 1.20 -5.98
N ALA A 11 -8.32 0.03 -5.71
CA ALA A 11 -8.06 -0.40 -4.34
C ALA A 11 -7.21 0.62 -3.57
N GLY A 12 -6.21 1.22 -4.22
CA GLY A 12 -5.38 2.26 -3.62
C GLY A 12 -6.15 3.54 -3.37
N ILE A 13 -7.01 3.93 -4.29
CA ILE A 13 -7.88 5.10 -4.12
C ILE A 13 -8.82 4.89 -2.93
N GLN A 14 -9.43 3.71 -2.84
CA GLN A 14 -10.32 3.37 -1.73
C GLN A 14 -9.58 3.34 -0.39
N LEU A 15 -8.40 2.75 -0.37
CA LEU A 15 -7.59 2.71 0.85
C LEU A 15 -7.24 4.12 1.32
N ARG A 16 -6.86 4.99 0.40
CA ARG A 16 -6.57 6.39 0.67
C ARG A 16 -7.76 7.12 1.26
N GLU A 17 -8.96 6.90 0.71
CA GLU A 17 -10.19 7.49 1.20
C GLU A 17 -10.46 7.09 2.66
N GLN A 18 -10.33 5.79 2.97
CA GLN A 18 -10.53 5.30 4.33
C GLN A 18 -9.45 5.81 5.29
N LEU A 19 -8.22 5.96 4.82
CA LEU A 19 -7.15 6.58 5.61
C LEU A 19 -7.47 8.03 5.93
N ASP A 20 -7.97 8.79 4.96
CA ASP A 20 -8.35 10.19 5.17
C ASP A 20 -9.52 10.32 6.16
N ASP A 21 -10.50 9.43 6.04
CA ASP A 21 -11.67 9.44 6.92
C ASP A 21 -11.31 9.07 8.37
N SER A 22 -10.45 8.07 8.54
CA SER A 22 -10.06 7.57 9.87
C SER A 22 -8.95 8.38 10.52
N PHE A 23 -8.09 8.99 9.71
CA PHE A 23 -6.94 9.79 10.17
C PHE A 23 -6.92 11.14 9.44
N PRO A 24 -7.87 12.03 9.75
CA PRO A 24 -8.02 13.31 9.02
C PRO A 24 -6.80 14.23 9.13
N ASP A 25 -6.00 14.08 10.19
CA ASP A 25 -4.83 14.92 10.42
C ASP A 25 -3.52 14.29 9.94
N ARG A 26 -3.61 13.16 9.23
CA ARG A 26 -2.42 12.47 8.75
C ARG A 26 -1.63 13.29 7.74
N ARG A 27 -0.33 12.99 7.63
CA ARG A 27 0.53 13.66 6.65
C ARG A 27 0.19 13.20 5.22
N ARG A 28 0.07 14.18 4.32
CA ARG A 28 -0.11 14.01 2.87
C ARG A 28 0.96 14.80 2.12
N PRO A 29 1.14 14.55 0.82
CA PRO A 29 0.47 13.54 0.00
C PRO A 29 1.06 12.15 0.18
N ASP A 30 0.32 11.13 -0.28
CA ASP A 30 0.83 9.77 -0.35
C ASP A 30 1.72 9.62 -1.58
N GLY A 31 2.77 8.81 -1.47
CA GLY A 31 3.64 8.52 -2.60
C GLY A 31 3.07 7.36 -3.43
N TRP A 32 2.69 7.63 -4.67
CA TRP A 32 2.24 6.56 -5.57
C TRP A 32 2.84 6.68 -6.98
N VAL A 33 3.22 7.88 -7.40
CA VAL A 33 3.79 8.10 -8.73
C VAL A 33 5.29 7.80 -8.72
N ALA A 34 5.76 7.02 -9.69
CA ALA A 34 7.18 6.70 -9.83
C ALA A 34 7.97 7.96 -10.24
N ASP A 35 9.14 8.13 -9.65
CA ASP A 35 10.10 9.17 -10.03
C ASP A 35 11.24 8.59 -10.86
N ALA A 36 12.17 9.45 -11.29
CA ALA A 36 13.33 9.03 -12.08
C ALA A 36 14.18 7.96 -11.38
N ARG A 37 14.26 8.03 -10.06
CA ARG A 37 15.02 7.08 -9.26
C ARG A 37 14.41 5.67 -9.31
N HIS A 38 13.07 5.55 -9.30
CA HIS A 38 12.40 4.26 -9.46
C HIS A 38 12.76 3.63 -10.80
N TYR A 39 12.68 4.39 -11.87
CA TYR A 39 12.98 3.88 -13.21
C TYR A 39 14.44 3.43 -13.33
N ARG A 40 15.35 4.13 -12.68
CA ARG A 40 16.80 3.85 -12.77
C ARG A 40 17.19 2.69 -11.86
N ASP A 41 16.79 2.73 -10.57
CA ASP A 41 17.32 1.86 -9.53
C ASP A 41 16.43 0.65 -9.23
N ASN A 42 15.15 0.74 -9.57
CA ASN A 42 14.19 -0.34 -9.34
C ASN A 42 13.16 -0.40 -10.47
N PRO A 43 13.55 -0.90 -11.66
CA PRO A 43 12.66 -0.90 -12.83
C PRO A 43 11.44 -1.81 -12.69
N PHE A 44 11.40 -2.68 -11.67
CA PHE A 44 10.27 -3.56 -11.40
C PHE A 44 9.37 -3.04 -10.27
N SER A 45 9.58 -1.80 -9.84
CA SER A 45 8.75 -1.18 -8.79
C SER A 45 7.29 -1.09 -9.23
N ASP A 46 6.38 -1.41 -8.30
CA ASP A 46 4.93 -1.28 -8.52
C ASP A 46 4.46 0.17 -8.60
N HIS A 47 5.32 1.14 -8.26
CA HIS A 47 5.06 2.57 -8.51
C HIS A 47 5.16 2.93 -9.98
N ILE A 48 5.81 2.10 -10.79
CA ILE A 48 5.92 2.33 -12.23
C ILE A 48 4.64 1.83 -12.90
N PRO A 49 3.95 2.69 -13.70
CA PRO A 49 2.73 2.27 -14.36
C PRO A 49 2.98 1.14 -15.36
N ASP A 50 2.00 0.25 -15.48
CA ASP A 50 2.04 -0.80 -16.50
C ASP A 50 1.70 -0.21 -17.87
N ALA A 51 1.57 -1.08 -18.89
CA ALA A 51 1.29 -0.66 -20.27
C ALA A 51 -0.02 0.11 -20.42
N GLU A 52 -0.98 -0.11 -19.51
CA GLU A 52 -2.27 0.58 -19.50
C GLU A 52 -2.28 1.80 -18.57
N GLY A 53 -1.20 2.05 -17.86
CA GLY A 53 -1.07 3.17 -16.92
C GLY A 53 -1.40 2.83 -15.48
N TRP A 54 -1.72 1.60 -15.16
CA TRP A 54 -2.05 1.22 -13.78
C TRP A 54 -0.83 1.26 -12.86
N VAL A 55 -0.96 1.95 -11.74
CA VAL A 55 0.03 2.00 -10.66
C VAL A 55 -0.51 1.19 -9.49
N ARG A 56 0.25 0.21 -9.04
CA ARG A 56 -0.18 -0.75 -8.01
C ARG A 56 0.63 -0.63 -6.73
N ALA A 57 0.90 0.60 -6.33
CA ALA A 57 1.65 0.86 -5.10
C ALA A 57 1.23 2.17 -4.46
N LEU A 58 1.28 2.20 -3.13
CA LEU A 58 0.97 3.37 -2.33
C LEU A 58 1.91 3.39 -1.13
N ASP A 59 2.60 4.52 -0.91
CA ASP A 59 3.39 4.75 0.30
C ASP A 59 2.64 5.72 1.20
N VAL A 60 2.35 5.28 2.42
CA VAL A 60 1.60 6.05 3.41
C VAL A 60 2.54 6.45 4.54
N SER A 61 2.62 7.77 4.84
CA SER A 61 3.47 8.25 5.92
C SER A 61 3.08 7.65 7.27
N VAL A 62 4.10 7.37 8.11
CA VAL A 62 3.88 6.91 9.49
C VAL A 62 3.17 7.96 10.35
N HIS A 63 3.15 9.22 9.91
CA HIS A 63 2.51 10.33 10.65
C HIS A 63 1.00 10.34 10.39
N LEU A 64 0.28 9.54 11.17
CA LEU A 64 -1.17 9.40 11.05
C LEU A 64 -1.95 10.49 11.80
N GLY A 65 -1.26 11.41 12.47
CA GLY A 65 -1.89 12.49 13.24
C GLY A 65 -2.21 12.13 14.68
N ARG A 66 -1.88 10.92 15.10
CA ARG A 66 -1.99 10.43 16.48
C ARG A 66 -0.73 9.66 16.80
N ASP A 67 -0.54 9.34 18.07
CA ASP A 67 0.59 8.55 18.52
C ASP A 67 0.68 7.23 17.74
N GLU A 68 1.87 6.86 17.40
CA GLU A 68 2.35 5.75 16.59
C GLU A 68 1.42 4.54 16.46
N GLN A 69 0.54 4.57 15.46
CA GLN A 69 -0.38 3.47 15.20
C GLN A 69 -0.07 2.72 13.89
N MET A 70 1.03 3.10 13.21
CA MET A 70 1.32 2.49 11.92
C MET A 70 1.64 1.01 12.00
N HIS A 71 2.31 0.55 13.06
CA HIS A 71 2.56 -0.88 13.25
C HIS A 71 1.25 -1.66 13.39
N ASP A 72 0.29 -1.11 14.12
CA ASP A 72 -1.02 -1.74 14.29
C ASP A 72 -1.80 -1.75 12.98
N LEU A 73 -1.79 -0.64 12.25
CA LEU A 73 -2.46 -0.55 10.95
C LEU A 73 -1.86 -1.53 9.95
N ALA A 74 -0.54 -1.58 9.87
CA ALA A 74 0.15 -2.51 8.98
C ALA A 74 -0.22 -3.96 9.32
N ASP A 75 -0.30 -4.30 10.61
CA ASP A 75 -0.65 -5.64 11.03
C ASP A 75 -2.12 -5.96 10.74
N GLN A 76 -3.02 -5.00 10.90
CA GLN A 76 -4.42 -5.19 10.53
C GLN A 76 -4.61 -5.39 9.03
N LEU A 77 -3.87 -4.65 8.21
CA LEU A 77 -3.89 -4.85 6.75
C LEU A 77 -3.34 -6.23 6.37
N ARG A 78 -2.28 -6.67 7.03
CA ARG A 78 -1.71 -8.00 6.85
C ARG A 78 -2.76 -9.08 7.14
N LEU A 79 -3.43 -8.98 8.28
CA LEU A 79 -4.46 -9.94 8.67
C LEU A 79 -5.65 -9.93 7.71
N HIS A 80 -6.05 -8.76 7.26
CA HIS A 80 -7.12 -8.61 6.28
C HIS A 80 -6.76 -9.31 4.96
N ALA A 81 -5.52 -9.12 4.49
CA ALA A 81 -5.05 -9.81 3.29
C ALA A 81 -4.97 -11.32 3.48
N LYS A 82 -4.48 -11.77 4.65
CA LYS A 82 -4.40 -13.19 4.99
C LYS A 82 -5.79 -13.84 5.00
N ARG A 83 -6.82 -13.11 5.39
CA ARG A 83 -8.20 -13.60 5.44
C ARG A 83 -8.86 -13.67 4.07
N GLY A 84 -8.17 -13.28 3.01
CA GLY A 84 -8.63 -13.53 1.65
C GLY A 84 -8.82 -12.33 0.73
N ASP A 85 -8.44 -11.13 1.13
CA ASP A 85 -8.52 -9.99 0.22
C ASP A 85 -7.36 -10.07 -0.78
N ARG A 86 -7.68 -10.43 -2.01
CA ARG A 86 -6.69 -10.66 -3.07
C ARG A 86 -6.18 -9.39 -3.72
N ARG A 87 -6.68 -8.21 -3.33
CA ARG A 87 -6.24 -6.94 -3.90
C ARG A 87 -4.86 -6.53 -3.39
N ILE A 88 -4.43 -7.04 -2.24
CA ILE A 88 -3.13 -6.73 -1.65
C ILE A 88 -2.12 -7.81 -2.03
N SER A 89 -0.99 -7.40 -2.60
CA SER A 89 0.11 -8.27 -3.00
C SER A 89 1.11 -8.47 -1.87
N TYR A 90 1.64 -7.38 -1.32
CA TYR A 90 2.56 -7.42 -0.19
C TYR A 90 2.59 -6.07 0.52
N LEU A 91 3.13 -6.09 1.74
CA LEU A 91 3.35 -4.90 2.56
C LEU A 91 4.81 -4.87 2.98
N ILE A 92 5.42 -3.67 2.97
CA ILE A 92 6.75 -3.47 3.53
C ILE A 92 6.66 -2.35 4.55
N PHE A 93 7.14 -2.62 5.76
CA PHE A 93 7.20 -1.59 6.81
C PHE A 93 8.28 -1.92 7.83
N ASP A 94 9.03 -0.90 8.20
CA ASP A 94 10.02 -0.95 9.29
C ASP A 94 10.97 -2.15 9.18
N GLY A 95 11.52 -2.34 7.99
CA GLY A 95 12.51 -3.39 7.73
C GLY A 95 11.94 -4.79 7.61
N ARG A 96 10.61 -4.92 7.49
CA ARG A 96 9.95 -6.22 7.34
C ARG A 96 8.99 -6.23 6.16
N ILE A 97 8.81 -7.40 5.59
CA ILE A 97 7.88 -7.64 4.48
C ILE A 97 6.95 -8.80 4.84
N CYS A 98 5.71 -8.72 4.40
CA CYS A 98 4.79 -9.85 4.41
C CYS A 98 4.07 -9.95 3.07
N SER A 99 3.79 -11.17 2.64
CA SER A 99 3.17 -11.43 1.35
C SER A 99 2.45 -12.76 1.34
N ARG A 100 1.62 -12.94 0.33
CA ARG A 100 0.90 -14.19 0.11
C ARG A 100 1.83 -15.39 -0.01
N ILE A 101 2.94 -15.23 -0.73
CA ILE A 101 3.93 -16.32 -0.96
C ILE A 101 4.49 -16.80 0.38
N LEU A 102 4.63 -15.92 1.35
CA LEU A 102 5.17 -16.22 2.66
C LEU A 102 4.07 -16.39 3.71
N ASN A 103 2.87 -16.72 3.29
CA ASN A 103 1.70 -16.92 4.15
C ASN A 103 1.43 -15.75 5.09
N TRP A 104 1.69 -14.54 4.62
CA TRP A 104 1.47 -13.27 5.32
C TRP A 104 2.23 -13.15 6.65
N ARG A 105 3.27 -13.94 6.85
CA ARG A 105 4.14 -13.76 8.03
C ARG A 105 5.14 -12.64 7.78
N TRP A 106 5.34 -11.80 8.78
CA TRP A 106 6.38 -10.77 8.73
C TRP A 106 7.76 -11.43 8.66
N ARG A 107 8.57 -10.98 7.73
CA ARG A 107 9.94 -11.44 7.53
C ARG A 107 10.86 -10.25 7.33
N LYS A 108 12.16 -10.44 7.59
CA LYS A 108 13.13 -9.40 7.34
C LYS A 108 13.10 -9.01 5.85
N TYR A 109 12.98 -7.71 5.59
CA TYR A 109 13.08 -7.17 4.25
C TYR A 109 14.54 -6.84 3.94
N ARG A 110 15.07 -7.36 2.84
CA ARG A 110 16.48 -7.22 2.45
C ARG A 110 16.70 -6.20 1.34
N GLY A 111 15.68 -5.50 0.91
CA GLY A 111 15.78 -4.45 -0.09
C GLY A 111 16.48 -3.21 0.45
N ALA A 112 16.86 -2.29 -0.46
CA ALA A 112 17.62 -1.10 -0.11
C ALA A 112 16.87 -0.13 0.79
N ASN A 113 15.54 0.00 0.61
CA ASN A 113 14.72 0.92 1.42
C ASN A 113 13.88 0.14 2.43
N PRO A 114 14.19 0.22 3.74
CA PRO A 114 13.43 -0.52 4.76
C PRO A 114 12.02 0.02 5.05
N HIS A 115 11.63 1.13 4.44
CA HIS A 115 10.31 1.76 4.61
C HIS A 115 9.98 2.05 6.08
N ARG A 116 10.87 2.77 6.79
CA ARG A 116 10.65 3.13 8.20
C ARG A 116 9.74 4.34 8.37
N GLN A 117 9.71 5.22 7.37
CA GLN A 117 8.91 6.45 7.39
C GLN A 117 7.58 6.31 6.66
N HIS A 118 7.38 5.21 5.95
CA HIS A 118 6.20 4.94 5.15
C HIS A 118 5.83 3.47 5.22
N LEU A 119 4.54 3.19 5.25
CA LEU A 119 4.04 1.85 4.95
C LEU A 119 3.91 1.74 3.43
N HIS A 120 4.63 0.79 2.84
CA HIS A 120 4.49 0.48 1.41
C HIS A 120 3.43 -0.60 1.24
N ILE A 121 2.44 -0.33 0.40
CA ILE A 121 1.39 -1.28 0.06
C ILE A 121 1.44 -1.52 -1.44
N SER A 122 1.63 -2.79 -1.85
CA SER A 122 1.54 -3.18 -3.25
C SER A 122 0.23 -3.91 -3.51
N PHE A 123 -0.41 -3.59 -4.63
CA PHE A 123 -1.68 -4.17 -5.04
C PHE A 123 -1.48 -5.18 -6.16
N THR A 124 -2.42 -6.10 -6.29
CA THR A 124 -2.49 -7.04 -7.41
C THR A 124 -3.34 -6.42 -8.52
N LYS A 125 -3.36 -7.07 -9.69
CA LYS A 125 -4.26 -6.67 -10.78
C LYS A 125 -5.72 -6.68 -10.36
N ALA A 126 -6.10 -7.57 -9.44
CA ALA A 126 -7.47 -7.61 -8.91
C ALA A 126 -7.90 -6.26 -8.31
N GLY A 127 -6.95 -5.48 -7.81
CA GLY A 127 -7.23 -4.17 -7.24
C GLY A 127 -7.41 -3.04 -8.24
N ASP A 128 -7.04 -3.24 -9.51
CA ASP A 128 -7.09 -2.16 -10.51
C ASP A 128 -8.49 -1.55 -10.61
N LYS A 129 -9.51 -2.39 -10.70
CA LYS A 129 -10.90 -1.97 -10.88
C LYS A 129 -11.80 -2.30 -9.69
N ASP A 130 -11.22 -2.83 -8.61
CA ASP A 130 -11.95 -3.22 -7.40
C ASP A 130 -11.66 -2.24 -6.26
N GLY A 131 -12.55 -1.27 -6.11
CA GLY A 131 -12.48 -0.26 -5.06
C GLY A 131 -13.43 -0.54 -3.90
N ARG A 132 -13.73 -1.82 -3.62
CA ARG A 132 -14.59 -2.16 -2.48
C ARG A 132 -13.96 -1.72 -1.17
N PHE A 133 -14.82 -1.46 -0.19
CA PHE A 133 -14.42 -1.08 1.16
C PHE A 133 -13.46 -2.12 1.76
N PHE A 134 -12.43 -1.64 2.45
CA PHE A 134 -11.52 -2.50 3.21
C PHE A 134 -12.09 -2.66 4.63
N ASN A 135 -12.48 -3.88 4.98
CA ASN A 135 -13.03 -4.14 6.31
C ASN A 135 -11.90 -4.32 7.34
N VAL A 136 -11.23 -3.22 7.64
CA VAL A 136 -10.11 -3.15 8.56
C VAL A 136 -10.51 -2.26 9.74
N PRO A 137 -10.41 -2.74 10.99
CA PRO A 137 -10.93 -2.00 12.15
C PRO A 137 -10.45 -0.55 12.23
N MET A 138 -9.15 -0.31 12.06
CA MET A 138 -8.60 1.05 12.11
C MET A 138 -9.04 1.93 10.94
N LEU A 139 -9.64 1.36 9.91
CA LEU A 139 -10.09 2.06 8.70
C LEU A 139 -11.63 2.06 8.59
N GLY A 140 -12.31 2.00 9.72
CA GLY A 140 -13.76 2.06 9.75
C GLY A 140 -14.47 0.72 9.59
N GLY A 141 -13.73 -0.39 9.57
CA GLY A 141 -14.29 -1.71 9.46
C GLY A 141 -14.81 -2.27 10.79
N ASP A 142 -15.42 -3.44 10.72
CA ASP A 142 -15.93 -4.11 11.89
C ASP A 142 -14.83 -4.82 12.69
N LEU A 143 -15.00 -4.81 14.00
CA LEU A 143 -14.23 -5.66 14.89
C LEU A 143 -14.85 -7.06 14.87
N VAL A 144 -14.14 -8.00 14.32
CA VAL A 144 -14.62 -9.38 14.28
C VAL A 144 -13.71 -10.25 15.10
#